data_1ae6f29ed15179a544339e9ee3231a02
#
_entry.id   1ae6f29ed15179a544339e9ee3231a02
#
_cell.length_a   1.000
_cell.length_b   1.000
_cell.length_c   1.000
_cell.angle_alpha   90.00
_cell.angle_beta   90.00
_cell.angle_gamma   90.00
#
_symmetry.space_group_name_H-M   'P 1'
#
loop_
_entity.id
_entity.type
_entity.pdbx_description
1 polymer ?
#
loop_
_entity_poly.entity_id
_entity_poly.type
_entity_poly.pdbx_seq_one_letter_code
_entity_poly.pdbx_strand_id
1 'polypeptide(L)'
;GISEAAPDSADGEMATVQFAGDASATTALHDGYIYVLSNSELRILRAAGASTTQLNTLDISSGTSSEDSYEFANALLVEGDRLAVVTTASSMDSDLSGSDVCHLRLYDISEPSTPTLLRTFSQDGLYEGIGTANGLLFLVSSGTADLDEASGSAASMPQIGDNAESEAVPASQFYLSSALDAPTFSIVSAISLADAQRSGVRAFTGTIDHVCVSEQGVFLARSIRMESHGDAYKKDHYSVTNHAINAA
;
A
#
# COMPACT_ATOMS: atom_id res chain seq x y z
N GLY A 1 -10.72 1.60 51.27
CA GLY A 1 -10.33 0.84 50.12
C GLY A 1 -11.56 0.60 49.27
N ILE A 2 -11.68 1.29 48.17
CA ILE A 2 -12.72 1.06 47.16
C ILE A 2 -12.14 -0.06 46.30
N SER A 3 -12.70 -1.26 46.42
CA SER A 3 -12.47 -2.34 45.49
C SER A 3 -13.31 -2.05 44.26
N GLU A 4 -12.69 -1.54 43.24
CA GLU A 4 -13.28 -1.44 41.92
C GLU A 4 -13.39 -2.88 41.39
N ALA A 5 -14.62 -3.31 41.16
CA ALA A 5 -14.86 -4.61 40.55
C ALA A 5 -14.26 -4.61 39.17
N ALA A 6 -13.43 -5.61 38.85
CA ALA A 6 -12.95 -5.80 37.50
C ALA A 6 -14.13 -5.84 36.52
N PRO A 7 -14.03 -5.22 35.36
CA PRO A 7 -15.07 -5.30 34.34
C PRO A 7 -15.32 -6.78 33.99
N ASP A 8 -16.58 -7.07 33.75
CA ASP A 8 -17.08 -8.42 33.50
C ASP A 8 -16.31 -9.06 32.33
N SER A 9 -15.96 -10.31 32.48
CA SER A 9 -15.10 -11.06 31.55
C SER A 9 -15.58 -11.08 30.08
N ALA A 10 -16.82 -10.74 29.83
CA ALA A 10 -17.37 -10.66 28.48
C ALA A 10 -16.77 -9.53 27.64
N ASP A 11 -16.44 -8.37 28.25
CA ASP A 11 -15.88 -7.23 27.52
C ASP A 11 -14.40 -7.43 27.17
N GLY A 12 -13.67 -8.13 28.03
CA GLY A 12 -12.26 -8.47 27.80
C GLY A 12 -12.08 -9.54 26.71
N GLU A 13 -13.02 -10.48 26.64
CA GLU A 13 -12.97 -11.56 25.65
C GLU A 13 -13.18 -11.06 24.22
N MET A 14 -14.06 -10.09 24.05
CA MET A 14 -14.37 -9.51 22.75
C MET A 14 -13.19 -8.73 22.14
N ALA A 15 -12.50 -7.94 22.95
CA ALA A 15 -11.35 -7.17 22.47
C ALA A 15 -10.15 -8.07 22.13
N THR A 16 -10.04 -9.20 22.82
CA THR A 16 -8.87 -10.08 22.70
C THR A 16 -9.00 -11.05 21.52
N VAL A 17 -10.21 -11.59 21.29
CA VAL A 17 -10.41 -12.66 20.28
C VAL A 17 -10.26 -12.15 18.86
N GLN A 18 -10.49 -10.86 18.61
CA GLN A 18 -10.55 -10.35 17.25
C GLN A 18 -9.25 -9.79 16.71
N PHE A 19 -8.36 -9.35 17.58
CA PHE A 19 -7.14 -8.65 17.16
C PHE A 19 -5.86 -9.19 17.77
N ALA A 20 -5.92 -9.93 18.85
CA ALA A 20 -4.74 -10.30 19.66
C ALA A 20 -3.92 -11.47 19.10
N GLY A 21 -4.25 -12.02 17.96
CA GLY A 21 -3.54 -13.18 17.41
C GLY A 21 -2.84 -12.96 16.08
N ASP A 22 -3.11 -11.86 15.40
CA ASP A 22 -2.57 -11.61 14.06
C ASP A 22 -1.77 -10.29 14.04
N ALA A 23 -0.46 -10.41 14.19
CA ALA A 23 0.46 -9.26 14.19
C ALA A 23 0.50 -8.53 12.83
N SER A 24 -0.04 -9.14 11.77
CA SER A 24 -0.12 -8.58 10.42
C SER A 24 -1.49 -7.97 10.09
N ALA A 25 -2.44 -8.00 11.04
CA ALA A 25 -3.78 -7.47 10.80
C ALA A 25 -3.78 -5.93 10.76
N THR A 26 -4.38 -5.39 9.72
CA THR A 26 -4.63 -3.95 9.56
C THR A 26 -6.11 -3.67 9.78
N THR A 27 -6.43 -2.58 10.49
CA THR A 27 -7.79 -2.29 10.94
C THR A 27 -8.21 -0.89 10.53
N ALA A 28 -9.45 -0.75 10.06
CA ALA A 28 -10.12 0.54 9.84
C ALA A 28 -11.50 0.54 10.49
N LEU A 29 -11.91 1.72 11.02
CA LEU A 29 -13.22 1.93 11.63
C LEU A 29 -13.97 3.01 10.83
N HIS A 30 -15.21 2.70 10.43
CA HIS A 30 -16.06 3.63 9.72
C HIS A 30 -17.53 3.35 10.00
N ASP A 31 -18.29 4.37 10.43
CA ASP A 31 -19.74 4.33 10.68
C ASP A 31 -20.23 3.15 11.54
N GLY A 32 -19.45 2.78 12.57
CA GLY A 32 -19.76 1.68 13.48
C GLY A 32 -19.44 0.29 12.91
N TYR A 33 -18.75 0.24 11.77
CA TYR A 33 -18.20 -0.98 11.21
C TYR A 33 -16.67 -1.02 11.40
N ILE A 34 -16.18 -2.22 11.63
CA ILE A 34 -14.76 -2.49 11.80
C ILE A 34 -14.34 -3.41 10.65
N TYR A 35 -13.38 -2.98 9.88
CA TYR A 35 -12.74 -3.75 8.82
C TYR A 35 -11.40 -4.25 9.34
N VAL A 36 -11.16 -5.54 9.24
CA VAL A 36 -9.92 -6.19 9.67
C VAL A 36 -9.34 -6.95 8.49
N LEU A 37 -8.18 -6.51 8.08
CA LEU A 37 -7.41 -7.14 7.02
C LEU A 37 -6.35 -8.05 7.65
N SER A 38 -6.37 -9.31 7.31
CA SER A 38 -5.27 -10.24 7.49
C SER A 38 -4.84 -10.77 6.12
N ASN A 39 -3.73 -11.48 6.04
CA ASN A 39 -3.03 -11.80 4.78
C ASN A 39 -3.92 -12.17 3.58
N SER A 40 -4.98 -12.93 3.78
CA SER A 40 -5.85 -13.38 2.69
C SER A 40 -7.33 -13.07 2.91
N GLU A 41 -7.68 -12.44 4.04
CA GLU A 41 -9.07 -12.21 4.41
C GLU A 41 -9.33 -10.77 4.83
N LEU A 42 -10.44 -10.22 4.38
CA LEU A 42 -11.04 -9.00 4.89
C LEU A 42 -12.29 -9.37 5.69
N ARG A 43 -12.24 -9.17 7.01
CA ARG A 43 -13.38 -9.40 7.91
C ARG A 43 -14.09 -8.08 8.19
N ILE A 44 -15.42 -8.14 8.16
CA ILE A 44 -16.28 -7.01 8.40
C ILE A 44 -17.13 -7.29 9.63
N LEU A 45 -16.98 -6.43 10.64
CA LEU A 45 -17.68 -6.54 11.90
C LEU A 45 -18.51 -5.28 12.15
N ARG A 46 -19.61 -5.43 12.83
CA ARG A 46 -20.43 -4.31 13.33
C ARG A 46 -20.19 -4.16 14.82
N ALA A 47 -19.80 -2.95 15.24
CA ALA A 47 -19.69 -2.59 16.64
C ALA A 47 -21.08 -2.16 17.17
N ALA A 48 -21.47 -2.70 18.33
CA ALA A 48 -22.71 -2.37 19.03
C ALA A 48 -22.46 -2.29 20.54
N GLY A 49 -22.09 -1.10 21.01
CA GLY A 49 -21.68 -0.90 22.40
C GLY A 49 -20.40 -1.68 22.70
N ALA A 50 -20.47 -2.55 23.69
CA ALA A 50 -19.35 -3.42 24.09
C ALA A 50 -19.30 -4.76 23.33
N SER A 51 -20.13 -4.97 22.31
CA SER A 51 -20.16 -6.20 21.52
C SER A 51 -19.86 -5.94 20.06
N THR A 52 -19.30 -6.94 19.39
CA THR A 52 -19.13 -6.93 17.93
C THR A 52 -19.80 -8.17 17.33
N THR A 53 -20.28 -8.01 16.12
CA THR A 53 -20.85 -9.12 15.34
C THR A 53 -20.15 -9.15 13.99
N GLN A 54 -19.57 -10.29 13.63
CA GLN A 54 -19.02 -10.50 12.30
C GLN A 54 -20.19 -10.60 11.30
N LEU A 55 -20.14 -9.77 10.27
CA LEU A 55 -21.17 -9.72 9.23
C LEU A 55 -20.74 -10.47 7.99
N ASN A 56 -19.46 -10.33 7.61
CA ASN A 56 -18.94 -10.90 6.37
C ASN A 56 -17.45 -11.20 6.48
N THR A 57 -16.98 -12.07 5.58
CA THR A 57 -15.57 -12.32 5.32
C THR A 57 -15.40 -12.41 3.81
N LEU A 58 -14.48 -11.64 3.27
CA LEU A 58 -14.12 -11.67 1.86
C LEU A 58 -12.73 -12.28 1.72
N ASP A 59 -12.60 -13.24 0.83
CA ASP A 59 -11.30 -13.70 0.36
C ASP A 59 -10.73 -12.62 -0.57
N ILE A 60 -9.55 -12.13 -0.22
CA ILE A 60 -8.84 -11.10 -0.98
C ILE A 60 -7.56 -11.63 -1.62
N SER A 61 -7.34 -12.94 -1.55
CA SER A 61 -6.20 -13.55 -2.24
C SER A 61 -6.27 -13.27 -3.74
N SER A 62 -5.13 -12.97 -4.34
CA SER A 62 -5.05 -12.73 -5.79
C SER A 62 -5.29 -14.00 -6.62
N GLY A 63 -5.42 -15.15 -5.97
CA GLY A 63 -5.49 -16.45 -6.63
C GLY A 63 -4.17 -16.88 -7.27
N THR A 64 -3.14 -16.07 -7.15
CA THR A 64 -1.78 -16.31 -7.68
C THR A 64 -0.87 -16.99 -6.66
N SER A 65 -1.39 -17.43 -5.51
CA SER A 65 -0.60 -18.17 -4.54
C SER A 65 -0.16 -19.51 -5.16
N SER A 66 1.07 -19.50 -5.70
CA SER A 66 1.83 -20.72 -5.98
C SER A 66 2.57 -21.13 -4.70
N GLU A 67 3.12 -22.35 -4.67
CA GLU A 67 3.98 -22.77 -3.55
C GLU A 67 5.18 -21.83 -3.36
N ASP A 68 5.53 -21.03 -4.38
CA ASP A 68 6.67 -20.12 -4.46
C ASP A 68 6.29 -18.63 -4.32
N SER A 69 5.04 -18.30 -4.04
CA SER A 69 4.60 -16.91 -3.84
C SER A 69 3.68 -16.77 -2.63
N TYR A 70 3.80 -15.66 -1.95
CA TYR A 70 2.93 -15.31 -0.82
C TYR A 70 2.42 -13.87 -0.96
N GLU A 71 1.22 -13.64 -0.47
CA GLU A 71 0.60 -12.31 -0.41
C GLU A 71 0.42 -11.91 1.04
N PHE A 72 0.76 -10.68 1.40
CA PHE A 72 0.63 -10.15 2.75
C PHE A 72 -0.08 -8.80 2.78
N ALA A 73 -0.79 -8.58 3.88
CA ALA A 73 -1.56 -7.36 4.12
C ALA A 73 -0.64 -6.17 4.40
N ASN A 74 -0.92 -5.02 3.77
CA ASN A 74 -0.17 -3.80 3.99
C ASN A 74 -1.02 -2.69 4.63
N ALA A 75 -2.19 -2.38 4.05
CA ALA A 75 -2.98 -1.24 4.50
C ALA A 75 -4.47 -1.40 4.21
N LEU A 76 -5.28 -0.78 5.08
CA LEU A 76 -6.67 -0.45 4.84
C LEU A 76 -6.85 1.07 4.90
N LEU A 77 -7.63 1.62 3.99
CA LEU A 77 -8.03 3.02 4.02
C LEU A 77 -9.50 3.13 3.65
N VAL A 78 -10.26 3.88 4.45
CA VAL A 78 -11.67 4.18 4.18
C VAL A 78 -11.82 5.68 3.94
N GLU A 79 -12.51 6.04 2.87
CA GLU A 79 -12.85 7.41 2.52
C GLU A 79 -14.27 7.45 1.95
N GLY A 80 -15.23 8.02 2.71
CA GLY A 80 -16.64 7.94 2.37
C GLY A 80 -17.09 6.50 2.19
N ASP A 81 -17.78 6.20 1.09
CA ASP A 81 -18.24 4.86 0.74
C ASP A 81 -17.21 4.01 -0.02
N ARG A 82 -15.93 4.34 0.11
CA ARG A 82 -14.83 3.62 -0.54
C ARG A 82 -13.91 2.97 0.48
N LEU A 83 -13.60 1.71 0.25
CA LEU A 83 -12.62 0.95 1.02
C LEU A 83 -11.50 0.50 0.08
N ALA A 84 -10.30 0.95 0.39
CA ALA A 84 -9.08 0.50 -0.28
C ALA A 84 -8.40 -0.58 0.57
N VAL A 85 -8.11 -1.71 -0.04
CA VAL A 85 -7.37 -2.83 0.54
C VAL A 85 -6.06 -2.97 -0.21
N VAL A 86 -4.94 -2.85 0.49
CA VAL A 86 -3.60 -2.95 -0.10
C VAL A 86 -2.89 -4.18 0.41
N THR A 87 -2.38 -4.96 -0.52
CA THR A 87 -1.57 -6.15 -0.27
C THR A 87 -0.32 -6.10 -1.15
N THR A 88 0.70 -6.88 -0.78
CA THR A 88 1.86 -7.12 -1.63
C THR A 88 2.00 -8.61 -1.88
N ALA A 89 2.16 -8.99 -3.14
CA ALA A 89 2.56 -10.32 -3.54
C ALA A 89 4.07 -10.35 -3.78
N SER A 90 4.75 -11.30 -3.16
CA SER A 90 6.18 -11.52 -3.29
C SER A 90 6.48 -12.94 -3.74
N SER A 91 7.48 -13.11 -4.59
CA SER A 91 8.00 -14.44 -4.95
C SER A 91 9.05 -14.89 -3.93
N MET A 92 9.04 -16.18 -3.62
CA MET A 92 10.07 -16.82 -2.78
C MET A 92 11.32 -17.21 -3.59
N ASP A 93 11.28 -17.07 -4.91
CA ASP A 93 12.41 -17.38 -5.77
C ASP A 93 13.43 -16.24 -5.71
N SER A 94 14.58 -16.51 -5.09
CA SER A 94 15.65 -15.54 -4.87
C SER A 94 16.33 -15.06 -6.16
N ASP A 95 16.11 -15.76 -7.28
CA ASP A 95 16.69 -15.38 -8.58
C ASP A 95 15.82 -14.37 -9.34
N LEU A 96 14.60 -14.11 -8.85
CA LEU A 96 13.67 -13.12 -9.40
C LEU A 96 13.73 -11.82 -8.57
N SER A 97 14.86 -11.11 -8.62
CA SER A 97 14.91 -9.73 -8.14
C SER A 97 13.91 -8.89 -8.95
N GLY A 98 12.96 -8.26 -8.27
CA GLY A 98 11.96 -7.40 -8.92
C GLY A 98 10.55 -7.99 -9.04
N SER A 99 10.26 -9.12 -8.41
CA SER A 99 8.97 -9.81 -8.51
C SER A 99 7.91 -9.36 -7.49
N ASP A 100 8.18 -8.34 -6.67
CA ASP A 100 7.19 -7.81 -5.74
C ASP A 100 6.16 -6.97 -6.49
N VAL A 101 4.88 -7.22 -6.22
CA VAL A 101 3.77 -6.49 -6.83
C VAL A 101 2.84 -6.00 -5.74
N CYS A 102 2.66 -4.69 -5.66
CA CYS A 102 1.69 -4.05 -4.80
C CYS A 102 0.32 -4.06 -5.47
N HIS A 103 -0.67 -4.66 -4.82
CA HIS A 103 -2.07 -4.71 -5.27
C HIS A 103 -2.92 -3.77 -4.44
N LEU A 104 -3.83 -3.06 -5.10
CA LEU A 104 -4.89 -2.29 -4.46
C LEU A 104 -6.24 -2.75 -4.99
N ARG A 105 -7.13 -3.16 -4.09
CA ARG A 105 -8.52 -3.50 -4.38
C ARG A 105 -9.40 -2.39 -3.83
N LEU A 106 -10.16 -1.74 -4.70
CA LEU A 106 -11.08 -0.68 -4.34
C LEU A 106 -12.50 -1.22 -4.31
N TYR A 107 -13.14 -1.11 -3.15
CA TYR A 107 -14.51 -1.58 -2.92
C TYR A 107 -15.46 -0.40 -2.71
N ASP A 108 -16.72 -0.57 -3.14
CA ASP A 108 -17.87 0.19 -2.68
C ASP A 108 -18.37 -0.43 -1.37
N ILE A 109 -18.50 0.39 -0.34
CA ILE A 109 -19.01 0.02 0.98
C ILE A 109 -20.25 0.83 1.38
N SER A 110 -21.01 1.37 0.41
CA SER A 110 -22.30 1.99 0.66
C SER A 110 -23.25 1.03 1.39
N GLU A 111 -23.10 -0.28 1.16
CA GLU A 111 -23.67 -1.36 1.97
C GLU A 111 -22.53 -2.09 2.69
N PRO A 112 -22.16 -1.66 3.91
CA PRO A 112 -20.94 -2.15 4.57
C PRO A 112 -20.91 -3.66 4.83
N SER A 113 -22.08 -4.31 4.94
CA SER A 113 -22.17 -5.76 5.12
C SER A 113 -21.89 -6.57 3.85
N THR A 114 -21.96 -5.92 2.69
CA THR A 114 -21.81 -6.57 1.36
C THR A 114 -20.97 -5.71 0.41
N PRO A 115 -19.68 -5.47 0.72
CA PRO A 115 -18.80 -4.69 -0.14
C PRO A 115 -18.75 -5.23 -1.57
N THR A 116 -18.78 -4.33 -2.53
CA THR A 116 -18.68 -4.67 -3.94
C THR A 116 -17.32 -4.24 -4.48
N LEU A 117 -16.53 -5.18 -5.03
CA LEU A 117 -15.28 -4.86 -5.69
C LEU A 117 -15.55 -4.03 -6.94
N LEU A 118 -15.03 -2.81 -6.97
CA LEU A 118 -15.12 -1.90 -8.12
C LEU A 118 -14.00 -2.16 -9.11
N ARG A 119 -12.76 -2.23 -8.61
CA ARG A 119 -11.57 -2.39 -9.45
C ARG A 119 -10.37 -2.88 -8.66
N THR A 120 -9.46 -3.57 -9.36
CA THR A 120 -8.15 -3.95 -8.86
C THR A 120 -7.08 -3.20 -9.64
N PHE A 121 -6.12 -2.63 -8.92
CA PHE A 121 -4.92 -2.02 -9.48
C PHE A 121 -3.71 -2.78 -9.01
N SER A 122 -2.67 -2.80 -9.84
CA SER A 122 -1.35 -3.31 -9.46
C SER A 122 -0.26 -2.34 -9.87
N GLN A 123 0.86 -2.40 -9.19
CA GLN A 123 2.09 -1.73 -9.56
C GLN A 123 3.29 -2.46 -8.99
N ASP A 124 4.39 -2.49 -9.73
CA ASP A 124 5.60 -3.15 -9.29
C ASP A 124 6.15 -2.54 -8.00
N GLY A 125 6.78 -3.38 -7.19
CA GLY A 125 7.46 -3.01 -5.96
C GLY A 125 6.66 -3.28 -4.69
N LEU A 126 7.35 -3.10 -3.56
CA LEU A 126 6.80 -3.19 -2.21
C LEU A 126 5.97 -1.95 -1.90
N TYR A 127 4.96 -2.13 -1.07
CA TYR A 127 4.15 -1.03 -0.55
C TYR A 127 4.98 -0.07 0.32
N GLU A 128 4.84 1.25 0.04
CA GLU A 128 5.49 2.33 0.81
C GLU A 128 4.49 3.25 1.50
N GLY A 129 3.30 3.42 0.91
CA GLY A 129 2.30 4.28 1.51
C GLY A 129 1.04 4.45 0.68
N ILE A 130 -0.03 4.88 1.38
CA ILE A 130 -1.33 5.21 0.80
C ILE A 130 -1.91 6.43 1.51
N GLY A 131 -2.69 7.22 0.81
CA GLY A 131 -3.44 8.33 1.38
C GLY A 131 -4.44 8.90 0.40
N THR A 132 -5.35 9.74 0.91
CA THR A 132 -6.36 10.41 0.08
C THR A 132 -6.24 11.92 0.16
N ALA A 133 -6.50 12.57 -0.95
CA ALA A 133 -6.65 14.02 -1.03
C ALA A 133 -7.46 14.40 -2.27
N ASN A 134 -8.36 15.37 -2.12
CA ASN A 134 -9.15 15.95 -3.22
C ASN A 134 -9.91 14.90 -4.07
N GLY A 135 -10.43 13.85 -3.44
CA GLY A 135 -11.16 12.78 -4.13
C GLY A 135 -10.27 11.79 -4.88
N LEU A 136 -8.96 11.89 -4.72
CA LEU A 136 -7.98 10.96 -5.25
C LEU A 136 -7.39 10.11 -4.11
N LEU A 137 -7.14 8.86 -4.43
CA LEU A 137 -6.33 7.96 -3.62
C LEU A 137 -4.95 7.86 -4.28
N PHE A 138 -3.91 8.00 -3.48
CA PHE A 138 -2.53 7.87 -3.92
C PHE A 138 -1.94 6.59 -3.34
N LEU A 139 -1.38 5.75 -4.20
CA LEU A 139 -0.67 4.54 -3.84
C LEU A 139 0.80 4.69 -4.22
N VAL A 140 1.69 4.38 -3.30
CA VAL A 140 3.15 4.45 -3.51
C VAL A 140 3.77 3.08 -3.27
N SER A 141 4.62 2.66 -4.21
CA SER A 141 5.46 1.46 -4.09
C SER A 141 6.89 1.76 -4.51
N SER A 142 7.84 0.95 -4.04
CA SER A 142 9.25 1.03 -4.43
C SER A 142 9.80 -0.37 -4.70
N GLY A 143 10.69 -0.47 -5.67
CA GLY A 143 11.28 -1.74 -6.06
C GLY A 143 12.68 -1.58 -6.65
N THR A 144 13.25 -2.71 -7.00
CA THR A 144 14.54 -2.79 -7.71
C THR A 144 14.25 -3.09 -9.18
N ALA A 145 14.86 -2.33 -10.07
CA ALA A 145 14.78 -2.60 -11.51
C ALA A 145 15.72 -3.74 -11.88
N ASP A 146 15.24 -4.66 -12.70
CA ASP A 146 16.11 -5.64 -13.32
C ASP A 146 17.09 -4.95 -14.25
N LEU A 147 18.36 -5.30 -14.14
CA LEU A 147 19.41 -4.80 -15.02
C LEU A 147 19.77 -5.87 -16.03
N ASP A 148 19.92 -5.47 -17.29
CA ASP A 148 20.60 -6.26 -18.28
C ASP A 148 22.11 -6.34 -17.92
N GLU A 149 22.60 -7.53 -17.62
CA GLU A 149 23.99 -7.75 -17.18
C GLU A 149 25.03 -7.27 -18.21
N ALA A 150 24.65 -7.26 -19.49
CA ALA A 150 25.58 -6.89 -20.57
C ALA A 150 25.67 -5.37 -20.76
N SER A 151 24.59 -4.63 -20.55
CA SER A 151 24.52 -3.19 -20.79
C SER A 151 24.53 -2.35 -19.51
N GLY A 152 24.21 -2.94 -18.35
CA GLY A 152 23.98 -2.23 -17.10
C GLY A 152 22.76 -1.28 -17.14
N SER A 153 21.92 -1.44 -18.16
CA SER A 153 20.68 -0.68 -18.32
C SER A 153 19.50 -1.46 -17.74
N ALA A 154 18.42 -0.77 -17.38
CA ALA A 154 17.20 -1.45 -16.95
C ALA A 154 16.69 -2.39 -18.07
N ALA A 155 16.48 -3.66 -17.74
CA ALA A 155 16.01 -4.67 -18.68
C ALA A 155 14.55 -4.43 -19.06
N SER A 156 13.76 -3.87 -18.13
CA SER A 156 12.35 -3.53 -18.34
C SER A 156 11.96 -2.27 -17.58
N MET A 157 10.94 -1.58 -18.05
CA MET A 157 10.28 -0.50 -17.31
C MET A 157 9.35 -1.12 -16.25
N PRO A 158 9.23 -0.47 -15.07
CA PRO A 158 8.24 -0.88 -14.08
C PRO A 158 6.83 -0.93 -14.66
N GLN A 159 6.06 -1.92 -14.20
CA GLN A 159 4.72 -2.18 -14.70
C GLN A 159 3.65 -1.61 -13.75
N ILE A 160 2.54 -1.24 -14.33
CA ILE A 160 1.29 -0.92 -13.65
C ILE A 160 0.17 -1.75 -14.27
N GLY A 161 -0.83 -2.10 -13.47
CA GLY A 161 -1.95 -2.90 -13.97
C GLY A 161 -3.30 -2.32 -13.54
N ASP A 162 -4.31 -2.62 -14.35
CA ASP A 162 -5.70 -2.29 -14.12
C ASP A 162 -6.54 -3.53 -14.44
N ASN A 163 -7.19 -4.11 -13.42
CA ASN A 163 -7.78 -5.44 -13.46
C ASN A 163 -6.75 -6.50 -13.91
N ALA A 164 -6.98 -7.15 -15.05
CA ALA A 164 -6.09 -8.19 -15.58
C ALA A 164 -5.10 -7.67 -16.63
N GLU A 165 -5.15 -6.38 -16.95
CA GLU A 165 -4.27 -5.77 -17.95
C GLU A 165 -3.06 -5.14 -17.26
N SER A 166 -1.87 -5.34 -17.82
CA SER A 166 -0.61 -4.75 -17.34
C SER A 166 0.08 -4.01 -18.46
N GLU A 167 0.64 -2.85 -18.14
CA GLU A 167 1.39 -2.02 -19.06
C GLU A 167 2.62 -1.40 -18.38
N ALA A 168 3.62 -1.09 -19.16
CA ALA A 168 4.79 -0.37 -18.66
C ALA A 168 4.44 1.08 -18.30
N VAL A 169 5.02 1.60 -17.21
CA VAL A 169 4.93 3.03 -16.90
C VAL A 169 5.47 3.82 -18.11
N PRO A 170 4.67 4.76 -18.68
CA PRO A 170 5.12 5.52 -19.83
C PRO A 170 6.43 6.27 -19.56
N ALA A 171 7.39 6.20 -20.47
CA ALA A 171 8.70 6.83 -20.30
C ALA A 171 8.60 8.34 -20.05
N SER A 172 7.56 9.01 -20.57
CA SER A 172 7.27 10.43 -20.31
C SER A 172 6.86 10.72 -18.87
N GLN A 173 6.49 9.70 -18.10
CA GLN A 173 6.09 9.76 -16.70
C GLN A 173 7.19 9.26 -15.75
N PHE A 174 8.36 8.93 -16.28
CA PHE A 174 9.50 8.45 -15.52
C PHE A 174 10.53 9.56 -15.34
N TYR A 175 10.81 9.89 -14.08
CA TYR A 175 11.73 10.97 -13.71
C TYR A 175 13.04 10.39 -13.17
N LEU A 176 14.13 10.72 -13.85
CA LEU A 176 15.46 10.28 -13.48
C LEU A 176 16.09 11.25 -12.46
N SER A 177 16.60 10.71 -11.37
CA SER A 177 17.45 11.46 -10.43
C SER A 177 18.92 11.26 -10.81
N SER A 178 19.71 12.32 -10.69
CA SER A 178 21.15 12.27 -10.96
C SER A 178 21.98 11.57 -9.88
N ALA A 179 21.38 11.25 -8.73
CA ALA A 179 22.04 10.60 -7.60
C ALA A 179 21.50 9.17 -7.45
N LEU A 180 22.03 8.24 -8.25
CA LEU A 180 21.64 6.83 -8.20
C LEU A 180 22.78 6.01 -7.60
N ASP A 181 22.51 5.41 -6.44
CA ASP A 181 23.42 4.42 -5.83
C ASP A 181 23.01 2.98 -6.15
N ALA A 182 21.78 2.75 -6.64
CA ALA A 182 21.26 1.44 -7.01
C ALA A 182 20.17 1.58 -8.08
N PRO A 183 19.89 0.53 -8.86
CA PRO A 183 18.83 0.51 -9.87
C PRO A 183 17.45 0.33 -9.21
N THR A 184 17.05 1.29 -8.40
CA THR A 184 15.78 1.28 -7.70
C THR A 184 14.82 2.29 -8.30
N PHE A 185 13.53 2.05 -8.12
CA PHE A 185 12.47 2.94 -8.58
C PHE A 185 11.37 3.08 -7.52
N SER A 186 10.57 4.11 -7.66
CA SER A 186 9.32 4.28 -6.94
C SER A 186 8.22 4.70 -7.88
N ILE A 187 7.01 4.17 -7.68
CA ILE A 187 5.81 4.47 -8.47
C ILE A 187 4.80 5.15 -7.57
N VAL A 188 4.20 6.23 -8.07
CA VAL A 188 3.06 6.90 -7.45
C VAL A 188 1.90 6.84 -8.43
N SER A 189 0.82 6.15 -8.05
CA SER A 189 -0.43 6.14 -8.80
C SER A 189 -1.47 7.02 -8.12
N ALA A 190 -2.19 7.82 -8.92
CA ALA A 190 -3.38 8.54 -8.50
C ALA A 190 -4.62 7.84 -9.06
N ILE A 191 -5.57 7.52 -8.18
CA ILE A 191 -6.79 6.79 -8.50
C ILE A 191 -7.98 7.62 -8.06
N SER A 192 -8.91 7.87 -8.95
CA SER A 192 -10.14 8.59 -8.66
C SER A 192 -11.07 7.71 -7.84
N LEU A 193 -11.51 8.21 -6.68
CA LEU A 193 -12.48 7.51 -5.83
C LEU A 193 -13.90 7.56 -6.37
N ALA A 194 -14.19 8.53 -7.25
CA ALA A 194 -15.53 8.72 -7.81
C ALA A 194 -15.89 7.64 -8.83
N ASP A 195 -14.97 7.35 -9.76
CA ASP A 195 -15.21 6.44 -10.88
C ASP A 195 -14.31 5.20 -10.87
N ALA A 196 -13.47 5.05 -9.84
CA ALA A 196 -12.52 3.94 -9.70
C ALA A 196 -11.60 3.79 -10.93
N GLN A 197 -11.06 4.91 -11.44
CA GLN A 197 -10.13 4.92 -12.57
C GLN A 197 -8.76 5.42 -12.14
N ARG A 198 -7.69 4.90 -12.74
CA ARG A 198 -6.35 5.49 -12.61
C ARG A 198 -6.32 6.81 -13.37
N SER A 199 -6.20 7.93 -12.66
CA SER A 199 -6.15 9.27 -13.24
C SER A 199 -4.73 9.73 -13.56
N GLY A 200 -3.72 9.06 -13.01
CA GLY A 200 -2.34 9.41 -13.29
C GLY A 200 -1.34 8.46 -12.67
N VAL A 201 -0.12 8.48 -13.22
CA VAL A 201 1.02 7.74 -12.70
C VAL A 201 2.28 8.58 -12.84
N ARG A 202 3.20 8.44 -11.89
CA ARG A 202 4.57 8.97 -11.96
C ARG A 202 5.51 7.91 -11.41
N ALA A 203 6.66 7.76 -12.03
CA ALA A 203 7.73 6.95 -11.51
C ALA A 203 9.00 7.76 -11.35
N PHE A 204 9.81 7.39 -10.38
CA PHE A 204 11.05 8.08 -10.02
C PHE A 204 12.14 7.04 -9.81
N THR A 205 13.38 7.38 -10.12
CA THR A 205 14.51 6.57 -9.71
C THR A 205 14.79 6.77 -8.22
N GLY A 206 15.12 5.67 -7.54
CA GLY A 206 15.37 5.61 -6.09
C GLY A 206 14.16 5.13 -5.31
N THR A 207 14.42 4.63 -4.09
CA THR A 207 13.41 4.23 -3.12
C THR A 207 12.92 5.43 -2.30
N ILE A 208 11.77 5.27 -1.67
CA ILE A 208 11.16 6.28 -0.81
C ILE A 208 11.07 5.71 0.59
N ASP A 209 11.48 6.51 1.59
CA ASP A 209 11.43 6.11 3.00
C ASP A 209 10.15 6.60 3.69
N HIS A 210 9.57 7.70 3.21
CA HIS A 210 8.38 8.29 3.82
C HIS A 210 7.45 8.89 2.77
N VAL A 211 6.17 8.64 2.95
CA VAL A 211 5.07 9.18 2.14
C VAL A 211 4.16 10.02 3.01
N CYS A 212 3.83 11.22 2.57
CA CYS A 212 2.81 12.06 3.18
C CYS A 212 1.87 12.58 2.10
N VAL A 213 0.59 12.33 2.24
CA VAL A 213 -0.45 12.83 1.34
C VAL A 213 -1.22 13.95 2.02
N SER A 214 -1.40 15.06 1.33
CA SER A 214 -2.15 16.22 1.80
C SER A 214 -2.92 16.86 0.64
N GLU A 215 -3.79 17.82 0.94
CA GLU A 215 -4.52 18.60 -0.08
C GLU A 215 -3.59 19.37 -1.03
N GLN A 216 -2.35 19.65 -0.62
CA GLN A 216 -1.34 20.34 -1.44
C GLN A 216 -0.59 19.38 -2.36
N GLY A 217 -0.68 18.07 -2.15
CA GLY A 217 -0.01 17.07 -2.98
C GLY A 217 0.56 15.90 -2.21
N VAL A 218 1.32 15.08 -2.90
CA VAL A 218 2.05 13.94 -2.35
C VAL A 218 3.49 14.35 -2.12
N PHE A 219 3.94 14.24 -0.87
CA PHE A 219 5.30 14.52 -0.45
C PHE A 219 6.04 13.20 -0.25
N LEU A 220 7.14 13.06 -0.94
CA LEU A 220 8.00 11.89 -0.90
C LEU A 220 9.33 12.31 -0.31
N ALA A 221 9.78 11.60 0.71
CA ALA A 221 11.09 11.84 1.31
C ALA A 221 11.94 10.57 1.23
N ARG A 222 13.20 10.76 0.89
CA ARG A 222 14.21 9.70 0.91
C ARG A 222 15.46 10.17 1.61
N SER A 223 16.14 9.26 2.28
CA SER A 223 17.49 9.50 2.78
C SER A 223 18.52 9.36 1.64
N ILE A 224 19.42 10.29 1.59
CA ILE A 224 20.57 10.24 0.68
C ILE A 224 21.82 10.08 1.53
N ARG A 225 22.51 8.95 1.36
CA ARG A 225 23.82 8.76 1.97
C ARG A 225 24.87 9.47 1.10
N MET A 226 25.47 10.52 1.60
CA MET A 226 26.61 11.16 0.97
C MET A 226 27.90 10.54 1.52
N GLU A 227 28.64 9.82 0.70
CA GLU A 227 30.00 9.41 1.05
C GLU A 227 30.94 10.62 0.86
N SER A 228 31.43 11.18 1.95
CA SER A 228 32.53 12.15 1.88
C SER A 228 33.86 11.40 1.77
N HIS A 229 34.62 11.63 0.73
CA HIS A 229 36.03 11.27 0.65
C HIS A 229 36.82 12.16 1.62
N GLY A 230 37.14 11.64 2.80
CA GLY A 230 37.98 12.33 3.78
C GLY A 230 37.34 12.37 5.17
N ASP A 231 38.11 11.98 6.17
CA ASP A 231 37.78 11.85 7.58
C ASP A 231 36.75 12.83 8.10
N ALA A 232 35.74 12.27 8.72
CA ALA A 232 34.80 12.84 9.68
C ALA A 232 33.36 13.09 9.18
N TYR A 233 32.46 12.46 9.91
CA TYR A 233 31.01 12.66 9.99
C TYR A 233 30.16 12.26 8.77
N LYS A 234 29.61 11.05 8.82
CA LYS A 234 28.42 10.66 8.06
C LYS A 234 27.26 11.54 8.53
N LYS A 235 26.86 12.51 7.72
CA LYS A 235 25.61 13.22 7.88
C LYS A 235 24.58 12.59 6.95
N ASP A 236 23.55 11.99 7.51
CA ASP A 236 22.38 11.60 6.73
C ASP A 236 21.64 12.88 6.31
N HIS A 237 21.54 13.09 5.01
CA HIS A 237 20.74 14.19 4.46
C HIS A 237 19.44 13.63 3.93
N TYR A 238 18.32 14.25 4.33
CA TYR A 238 17.01 13.96 3.80
C TYR A 238 16.69 14.95 2.67
N SER A 239 16.31 14.44 1.50
CA SER A 239 15.71 15.28 0.47
C SER A 239 14.20 15.06 0.47
N VAL A 240 13.44 16.15 0.59
CA VAL A 240 11.99 16.13 0.44
C VAL A 240 11.66 16.62 -0.96
N THR A 241 11.01 15.77 -1.74
CA THR A 241 10.57 16.14 -3.09
C THR A 241 9.05 16.25 -3.09
N ASN A 242 8.53 17.42 -3.45
CA ASN A 242 7.10 17.63 -3.65
C ASN A 242 6.78 17.44 -5.13
N HIS A 243 5.94 16.47 -5.44
CA HIS A 243 5.39 16.28 -6.77
C HIS A 243 3.88 16.44 -6.72
N ALA A 244 3.39 17.56 -7.25
CA ALA A 244 1.97 17.73 -7.47
C ALA A 244 1.54 16.79 -8.63
N ILE A 245 0.82 15.73 -8.30
CA ILE A 245 0.11 14.91 -9.28
C ILE A 245 -1.29 15.48 -9.34
N ASN A 246 -1.52 16.40 -10.27
CA ASN A 246 -2.85 16.92 -10.53
C ASN A 246 -3.57 15.96 -11.47
N ALA A 247 -4.85 15.68 -11.18
CA ALA A 247 -5.74 15.10 -12.17
C ALA A 247 -5.81 16.07 -13.38
N ALA A 248 -5.56 15.56 -14.56
CA ALA A 248 -5.66 16.33 -15.82
C ALA A 248 -7.14 16.55 -16.16
#